data_80e71651f64a71f2b1b0b1e839e83861
#
_entry.id   80e71651f64a71f2b1b0b1e839e83861
#
_cell.length_a   1.000
_cell.length_b   1.000
_cell.length_c   1.000
_cell.angle_alpha   90.00
_cell.angle_beta   90.00
_cell.angle_gamma   90.00
#
_symmetry.space_group_name_H-M   'P 1'
#
loop_
_entity.id
_entity.type
_entity.pdbx_description
1 polymer ?
#
loop_
_entity_poly.entity_id
_entity_poly.type
_entity_poly.pdbx_seq_one_letter_code
_entity_poly.pdbx_strand_id
1 'polypeptide(L)'
;GLDGQGPGRTNLGTGELFFRDAPTLSYQPQQGKQVGRTLASPLTAELMRLVVGTAGFTSFLLMAVNDVNDITNAPQATELVPPAPADNTEFRELIGLISSLEQRDGVELAIDTIEVPTSDAIPTINVRGQNLYEAARGGYVFRAHGEQRFALKQRQKALALKVRSAESHSFEMEELTRRLNVAPGLETYRFRSELLDEESDDFSAVPNPLGEDTIYLNMRSTLEIMAFLSKGVCVPPEHVETGEAPTLRDATGCAFDWTSVTAGLFFVRSGSKRPREAEVAVRYRDHWFWIERKDVASRATLATLELLLSLQESSEEEAGPLLTLPVGG
;
A
#
# COMPACT_ATOMS: atom_id res chain seq x y z
N GLY A 1 29.82 45.89 -53.00
CA GLY A 1 29.84 45.64 -51.64
C GLY A 1 29.60 44.20 -51.32
N LEU A 2 30.44 43.56 -50.57
CA LEU A 2 30.16 42.30 -49.93
C LEU A 2 30.70 42.41 -48.53
N ASP A 3 29.78 42.31 -47.57
CA ASP A 3 29.99 42.40 -46.16
C ASP A 3 30.74 41.20 -45.64
N GLY A 4 31.86 41.40 -44.97
CA GLY A 4 32.56 40.39 -44.15
C GLY A 4 32.15 40.54 -42.69
N GLN A 5 31.30 39.66 -42.17
CA GLN A 5 31.04 39.52 -40.73
C GLN A 5 32.15 38.71 -40.11
N GLY A 6 32.89 39.33 -39.20
CA GLY A 6 33.86 38.66 -38.32
C GLY A 6 33.19 37.90 -37.19
N PRO A 7 33.78 36.83 -36.64
CA PRO A 7 33.20 36.04 -35.60
C PRO A 7 33.21 36.76 -34.25
N GLY A 8 32.02 36.94 -33.70
CA GLY A 8 31.83 37.47 -32.34
C GLY A 8 32.44 36.55 -31.29
N ARG A 9 33.26 37.10 -30.41
CA ARG A 9 33.76 36.46 -29.21
C ARG A 9 32.57 36.23 -28.25
N THR A 10 32.16 35.00 -28.08
CA THR A 10 31.29 34.57 -27.01
C THR A 10 32.11 34.52 -25.71
N ASN A 11 31.83 35.45 -24.81
CA ASN A 11 32.26 35.33 -23.42
C ASN A 11 31.52 34.14 -22.82
N LEU A 12 32.28 33.07 -22.53
CA LEU A 12 31.85 31.98 -21.63
C LEU A 12 31.85 32.53 -20.21
N GLY A 13 30.73 33.12 -19.81
CA GLY A 13 30.43 33.30 -18.42
C GLY A 13 30.33 31.95 -17.74
N THR A 14 31.05 31.78 -16.63
CA THR A 14 30.92 30.65 -15.72
C THR A 14 29.48 30.62 -15.17
N GLY A 15 28.58 30.00 -15.94
CA GLY A 15 27.26 29.65 -15.46
C GLY A 15 27.39 28.35 -14.69
N GLU A 16 27.29 28.42 -13.37
CA GLU A 16 26.99 27.25 -12.56
C GLU A 16 25.66 26.66 -13.05
N LEU A 17 25.75 25.52 -13.74
CA LEU A 17 24.60 24.71 -14.07
C LEU A 17 24.07 24.10 -12.77
N PHE A 18 23.16 24.79 -12.11
CA PHE A 18 22.29 24.18 -11.12
C PHE A 18 21.33 23.26 -11.88
N PHE A 19 21.66 21.97 -11.92
CA PHE A 19 20.66 20.95 -12.19
C PHE A 19 19.67 21.00 -11.00
N ARG A 20 18.62 21.78 -11.16
CA ARG A 20 17.39 21.58 -10.42
C ARG A 20 16.71 20.40 -11.09
N ASP A 21 16.91 19.20 -10.57
CA ASP A 21 15.93 18.13 -10.68
C ASP A 21 14.73 18.54 -9.82
N ALA A 22 13.92 19.42 -10.37
CA ALA A 22 12.53 19.52 -9.98
C ALA A 22 11.83 18.49 -10.87
N PRO A 23 11.28 17.39 -10.33
CA PRO A 23 10.38 16.57 -11.11
C PRO A 23 9.27 17.48 -11.61
N THR A 24 9.23 17.70 -12.91
CA THR A 24 8.13 18.38 -13.56
C THR A 24 6.98 17.40 -13.51
N LEU A 25 6.12 17.51 -12.49
CA LEU A 25 4.81 16.88 -12.50
C LEU A 25 4.06 17.51 -13.69
N SER A 26 4.06 16.80 -14.81
CA SER A 26 3.27 17.15 -15.97
C SER A 26 1.81 16.88 -15.61
N TYR A 27 1.12 17.89 -15.13
CA TYR A 27 -0.31 17.80 -14.83
C TYR A 27 -1.08 17.79 -16.15
N GLN A 28 -1.39 16.62 -16.67
CA GLN A 28 -2.46 16.47 -17.65
C GLN A 28 -3.78 16.40 -16.88
N PRO A 29 -4.73 17.33 -17.07
CA PRO A 29 -6.04 17.27 -16.43
C PRO A 29 -6.83 16.11 -17.04
N GLN A 30 -6.67 14.92 -16.48
CA GLN A 30 -7.55 13.79 -16.74
C GLN A 30 -8.91 14.07 -16.09
N GLN A 31 -9.98 13.46 -16.62
CA GLN A 31 -11.34 13.72 -16.14
C GLN A 31 -11.45 13.41 -14.64
N GLY A 32 -11.52 14.44 -13.80
CA GLY A 32 -11.31 14.40 -12.37
C GLY A 32 -12.19 13.46 -11.54
N LYS A 33 -13.23 12.87 -12.14
CA LYS A 33 -14.06 11.84 -11.48
C LYS A 33 -13.38 10.45 -11.46
N GLN A 34 -12.61 10.11 -12.48
CA GLN A 34 -11.97 8.79 -12.58
C GLN A 34 -10.74 8.72 -11.69
N VAL A 35 -9.88 9.74 -11.75
CA VAL A 35 -8.72 9.87 -10.84
C VAL A 35 -9.16 9.83 -9.38
N GLY A 36 -10.23 10.56 -9.03
CA GLY A 36 -10.76 10.54 -7.66
C GLY A 36 -11.24 9.17 -7.22
N ARG A 37 -11.82 8.36 -8.11
CA ARG A 37 -12.24 7.00 -7.79
C ARG A 37 -11.04 6.08 -7.57
N THR A 38 -10.08 6.09 -8.47
CA THR A 38 -8.87 5.26 -8.37
C THR A 38 -8.09 5.56 -7.09
N LEU A 39 -7.89 6.84 -6.75
CA LEU A 39 -7.22 7.24 -5.51
C LEU A 39 -8.02 6.89 -4.24
N ALA A 40 -9.35 6.83 -4.33
CA ALA A 40 -10.23 6.47 -3.23
C ALA A 40 -10.45 4.95 -3.09
N SER A 41 -10.09 4.18 -4.10
CA SER A 41 -10.18 2.71 -4.02
C SER A 41 -9.02 2.16 -3.19
N PRO A 42 -9.25 1.14 -2.35
CA PRO A 42 -8.19 0.47 -1.61
C PRO A 42 -7.15 -0.16 -2.54
N LEU A 43 -5.93 -0.35 -2.04
CA LEU A 43 -4.84 -0.90 -2.84
C LEU A 43 -5.09 -2.38 -3.16
N THR A 44 -4.88 -2.75 -4.43
CA THR A 44 -4.97 -4.15 -4.87
C THR A 44 -3.74 -4.96 -4.44
N ALA A 45 -3.88 -6.29 -4.36
CA ALA A 45 -2.76 -7.18 -4.09
C ALA A 45 -1.63 -7.09 -5.12
N GLU A 46 -1.95 -6.76 -6.37
CA GLU A 46 -0.96 -6.57 -7.41
C GLU A 46 -0.12 -5.31 -7.16
N LEU A 47 -0.74 -4.19 -6.83
CA LEU A 47 -0.04 -2.97 -6.43
C LEU A 47 0.79 -3.21 -5.16
N MET A 48 0.23 -3.90 -4.15
CA MET A 48 0.96 -4.30 -2.95
C MET A 48 2.26 -5.03 -3.30
N ARG A 49 2.21 -6.04 -4.19
CA ARG A 49 3.38 -6.81 -4.60
C ARG A 49 4.48 -5.94 -5.25
N LEU A 50 4.07 -5.01 -6.11
CA LEU A 50 5.01 -4.11 -6.80
C LEU A 50 5.69 -3.16 -5.80
N VAL A 51 4.94 -2.63 -4.86
CA VAL A 51 5.39 -1.61 -3.92
C VAL A 51 6.25 -2.21 -2.81
N VAL A 52 5.90 -3.40 -2.28
CA VAL A 52 6.67 -4.09 -1.23
C VAL A 52 8.11 -4.36 -1.67
N GLY A 53 8.33 -4.68 -2.95
CA GLY A 53 9.67 -4.86 -3.50
C GLY A 53 10.56 -3.60 -3.42
N THR A 54 9.96 -2.42 -3.25
CA THR A 54 10.68 -1.13 -3.18
C THR A 54 10.77 -0.58 -1.76
N ALA A 55 9.67 -0.65 -1.01
CA ALA A 55 9.54 -0.04 0.32
C ALA A 55 9.97 -0.95 1.48
N GLY A 56 10.06 -2.27 1.24
CA GLY A 56 10.13 -3.28 2.30
C GLY A 56 8.75 -3.60 2.88
N PHE A 57 8.57 -4.82 3.34
CA PHE A 57 7.27 -5.33 3.75
C PHE A 57 6.72 -4.62 5.00
N THR A 58 7.55 -4.46 6.02
CA THR A 58 7.14 -3.79 7.27
C THR A 58 6.77 -2.32 7.08
N SER A 59 7.54 -1.57 6.29
CA SER A 59 7.23 -0.17 5.98
C SER A 59 5.93 -0.05 5.19
N PHE A 60 5.69 -0.98 4.26
CA PHE A 60 4.44 -1.04 3.52
C PHE A 60 3.24 -1.29 4.42
N LEU A 61 3.31 -2.26 5.34
CA LEU A 61 2.21 -2.54 6.28
C LEU A 61 1.89 -1.32 7.15
N LEU A 62 2.90 -0.65 7.70
CA LEU A 62 2.70 0.57 8.49
C LEU A 62 1.98 1.68 7.70
N MET A 63 2.30 1.83 6.42
CA MET A 63 1.75 2.88 5.57
C MET A 63 0.36 2.54 5.03
N ALA A 64 0.18 1.32 4.51
CA ALA A 64 -0.91 0.98 3.62
C ALA A 64 -2.03 0.16 4.25
N VAL A 65 -1.91 -0.26 5.53
CA VAL A 65 -2.88 -1.14 6.19
C VAL A 65 -3.59 -0.41 7.33
N ASN A 66 -4.92 -0.51 7.37
CA ASN A 66 -5.76 0.00 8.46
C ASN A 66 -5.78 -0.96 9.65
N ASP A 67 -5.89 -2.24 9.37
CA ASP A 67 -5.85 -3.30 10.39
C ASP A 67 -5.42 -4.64 9.79
N VAL A 68 -4.94 -5.52 10.65
CA VAL A 68 -4.58 -6.91 10.36
C VAL A 68 -5.27 -7.79 11.39
N ASN A 69 -6.20 -8.65 10.99
CA ASN A 69 -6.97 -9.50 11.90
C ASN A 69 -7.48 -8.72 13.14
N ASP A 70 -8.16 -7.60 12.91
CA ASP A 70 -8.71 -6.69 13.94
C ASP A 70 -7.68 -5.89 14.77
N ILE A 71 -6.37 -6.10 14.57
CA ILE A 71 -5.32 -5.26 15.18
C ILE A 71 -5.18 -3.97 14.38
N THR A 72 -5.62 -2.86 14.94
CA THR A 72 -5.79 -1.58 14.23
C THR A 72 -4.51 -0.75 14.15
N ASN A 73 -4.29 -0.13 12.99
CA ASN A 73 -3.20 0.82 12.72
C ASN A 73 -3.74 2.25 12.63
N ALA A 74 -4.27 2.76 13.75
CA ALA A 74 -4.77 4.12 13.85
C ALA A 74 -5.72 4.54 12.71
N PRO A 75 -6.85 3.85 12.48
CA PRO A 75 -7.76 4.17 11.38
C PRO A 75 -8.29 5.61 11.45
N GLN A 76 -8.44 6.18 12.66
CA GLN A 76 -8.85 7.57 12.86
C GLN A 76 -7.87 8.58 12.22
N ALA A 77 -6.60 8.20 12.07
CA ALA A 77 -5.59 9.07 11.46
C ALA A 77 -5.79 9.27 9.95
N THR A 78 -6.62 8.46 9.30
CA THR A 78 -6.98 8.62 7.88
C THR A 78 -8.06 9.67 7.66
N GLU A 79 -8.76 10.08 8.71
CA GLU A 79 -9.76 11.12 8.63
C GLU A 79 -9.12 12.52 8.55
N LEU A 80 -9.72 13.43 7.78
CA LEU A 80 -9.26 14.82 7.69
C LEU A 80 -9.33 15.52 9.04
N VAL A 81 -10.42 15.28 9.79
CA VAL A 81 -10.64 15.77 11.15
C VAL A 81 -10.88 14.55 12.03
N PRO A 82 -9.84 13.98 12.64
CA PRO A 82 -9.99 12.81 13.48
C PRO A 82 -10.91 13.05 14.67
N PRO A 83 -11.82 12.13 15.00
CA PRO A 83 -12.78 12.31 16.09
C PRO A 83 -12.16 12.05 17.48
N ALA A 84 -11.06 11.31 17.54
CA ALA A 84 -10.38 10.92 18.76
C ALA A 84 -8.88 10.76 18.55
N PRO A 85 -8.04 10.83 19.60
CA PRO A 85 -6.65 10.42 19.54
C PRO A 85 -6.52 8.98 19.01
N ALA A 86 -5.51 8.75 18.18
CA ALA A 86 -5.27 7.45 17.60
C ALA A 86 -4.19 6.70 18.38
N ASP A 87 -4.38 5.40 18.54
CA ASP A 87 -3.39 4.49 19.11
C ASP A 87 -3.14 3.35 18.13
N ASN A 88 -1.87 3.06 17.86
CA ASN A 88 -1.43 1.93 17.03
C ASN A 88 -0.30 1.15 17.71
N THR A 89 -0.23 1.20 19.04
CA THR A 89 0.85 0.56 19.81
C THR A 89 0.91 -0.94 19.54
N GLU A 90 -0.23 -1.63 19.64
CA GLU A 90 -0.32 -3.07 19.42
C GLU A 90 0.07 -3.44 17.97
N PHE A 91 -0.39 -2.67 17.00
CA PHE A 91 -0.01 -2.85 15.60
C PHE A 91 1.50 -2.68 15.40
N ARG A 92 2.11 -1.67 16.01
CA ARG A 92 3.56 -1.42 15.91
C ARG A 92 4.38 -2.53 16.56
N GLU A 93 3.91 -3.11 17.67
CA GLU A 93 4.52 -4.29 18.27
C GLU A 93 4.45 -5.49 17.32
N LEU A 94 3.30 -5.71 16.67
CA LEU A 94 3.12 -6.74 15.64
C LEU A 94 4.13 -6.56 14.49
N ILE A 95 4.24 -5.33 13.99
CA ILE A 95 5.20 -4.97 12.94
C ILE A 95 6.65 -5.19 13.40
N GLY A 96 6.94 -4.95 14.68
CA GLY A 96 8.26 -5.24 15.28
C GLY A 96 8.62 -6.72 15.20
N LEU A 97 7.67 -7.62 15.45
CA LEU A 97 7.87 -9.07 15.30
C LEU A 97 8.17 -9.44 13.85
N ILE A 98 7.36 -8.93 12.91
CA ILE A 98 7.56 -9.15 11.47
C ILE A 98 8.93 -8.63 11.02
N SER A 99 9.32 -7.43 11.46
CA SER A 99 10.61 -6.83 11.13
C SER A 99 11.79 -7.67 11.63
N SER A 100 11.68 -8.23 12.85
CA SER A 100 12.70 -9.13 13.40
C SER A 100 12.86 -10.40 12.58
N LEU A 101 11.74 -10.95 12.10
CA LEU A 101 11.73 -12.15 11.22
C LEU A 101 12.28 -11.81 9.82
N GLU A 102 11.88 -10.66 9.24
CA GLU A 102 12.35 -10.20 7.94
C GLU A 102 13.87 -9.97 7.92
N GLN A 103 14.44 -9.35 8.97
CA GLN A 103 15.87 -9.12 9.10
C GLN A 103 16.73 -10.41 9.15
N ARG A 104 16.14 -11.52 9.55
CA ARG A 104 16.79 -12.84 9.58
C ARG A 104 16.45 -13.69 8.35
N ASP A 105 15.80 -13.12 7.35
CA ASP A 105 15.21 -13.86 6.22
C ASP A 105 14.26 -14.99 6.68
N GLY A 106 13.66 -14.86 7.85
CA GLY A 106 12.76 -15.86 8.43
C GLY A 106 11.40 -15.90 7.78
N VAL A 107 10.98 -14.77 7.21
CA VAL A 107 9.73 -14.63 6.47
C VAL A 107 9.96 -13.87 5.15
N GLU A 108 9.16 -14.21 4.16
CA GLU A 108 9.13 -13.49 2.87
C GLU A 108 7.70 -13.35 2.36
N LEU A 109 7.45 -12.25 1.64
CA LEU A 109 6.22 -12.08 0.90
C LEU A 109 6.32 -12.76 -0.46
N ALA A 110 5.46 -13.72 -0.73
CA ALA A 110 5.47 -14.50 -1.96
C ALA A 110 4.08 -14.54 -2.60
N ILE A 111 4.06 -14.85 -3.90
CA ILE A 111 2.81 -15.21 -4.58
C ILE A 111 2.73 -16.73 -4.56
N ASP A 112 1.68 -17.24 -3.95
CA ASP A 112 1.37 -18.67 -3.98
C ASP A 112 0.16 -18.95 -4.86
N THR A 113 0.02 -20.19 -5.31
CA THR A 113 -1.15 -20.62 -6.06
C THR A 113 -2.07 -21.37 -5.11
N ILE A 114 -3.19 -20.76 -4.77
CA ILE A 114 -4.22 -21.36 -3.94
C ILE A 114 -5.33 -21.99 -4.79
N GLU A 115 -6.04 -22.93 -4.21
CA GLU A 115 -7.21 -23.58 -4.83
C GLU A 115 -8.46 -23.15 -4.06
N VAL A 116 -9.24 -22.26 -4.67
CA VAL A 116 -10.49 -21.75 -4.09
C VAL A 116 -11.66 -22.60 -4.56
N PRO A 117 -12.52 -23.13 -3.67
CA PRO A 117 -13.75 -23.83 -4.06
C PRO A 117 -14.67 -22.88 -4.84
N THR A 118 -15.16 -23.31 -6.01
CA THR A 118 -16.05 -22.52 -6.86
C THR A 118 -17.45 -23.10 -6.96
N SER A 119 -17.67 -24.31 -6.45
CA SER A 119 -18.96 -24.96 -6.45
C SER A 119 -19.09 -25.97 -5.32
N ASP A 120 -20.31 -26.33 -5.01
CA ASP A 120 -20.60 -27.51 -4.20
C ASP A 120 -20.02 -28.78 -4.82
N ALA A 121 -19.81 -29.80 -3.98
CA ALA A 121 -19.25 -31.06 -4.43
C ALA A 121 -20.18 -31.78 -5.42
N ILE A 122 -19.70 -32.03 -6.64
CA ILE A 122 -20.41 -32.66 -7.75
C ILE A 122 -20.25 -34.18 -7.68
N PRO A 123 -21.32 -34.98 -7.85
CA PRO A 123 -21.20 -36.42 -7.94
C PRO A 123 -20.25 -36.88 -9.06
N THR A 124 -19.36 -37.83 -8.78
CA THR A 124 -18.35 -38.33 -9.73
C THR A 124 -18.97 -38.82 -11.03
N ILE A 125 -20.17 -39.41 -10.97
CA ILE A 125 -20.92 -39.94 -12.14
C ILE A 125 -21.24 -38.83 -13.17
N ASN A 126 -21.32 -37.58 -12.73
CA ASN A 126 -21.64 -36.43 -13.59
C ASN A 126 -20.39 -35.81 -14.23
N VAL A 127 -19.20 -36.27 -13.89
CA VAL A 127 -17.91 -35.69 -14.37
C VAL A 127 -17.37 -36.58 -15.47
N ARG A 128 -17.27 -36.04 -16.70
CA ARG A 128 -16.68 -36.72 -17.86
C ARG A 128 -15.25 -36.23 -18.10
N GLY A 129 -14.44 -37.01 -18.82
CA GLY A 129 -13.09 -36.62 -19.20
C GLY A 129 -12.99 -35.30 -19.92
N GLN A 130 -13.99 -34.94 -20.74
CA GLN A 130 -14.06 -33.65 -21.40
C GLN A 130 -14.22 -32.49 -20.39
N ASN A 131 -15.05 -32.66 -19.36
CA ASN A 131 -15.22 -31.65 -18.31
C ASN A 131 -13.90 -31.39 -17.55
N LEU A 132 -13.12 -32.47 -17.30
CA LEU A 132 -11.79 -32.35 -16.66
C LEU A 132 -10.83 -31.53 -17.55
N TYR A 133 -10.86 -31.78 -18.86
CA TYR A 133 -10.00 -31.06 -19.80
C TYR A 133 -10.40 -29.59 -19.94
N GLU A 134 -11.68 -29.29 -20.07
CA GLU A 134 -12.20 -27.92 -20.16
C GLU A 134 -11.92 -27.13 -18.88
N ALA A 135 -12.14 -27.74 -17.71
CA ALA A 135 -11.80 -27.15 -16.44
C ALA A 135 -10.31 -26.82 -16.32
N ALA A 136 -9.43 -27.75 -16.72
CA ALA A 136 -7.99 -27.55 -16.70
C ALA A 136 -7.56 -26.38 -17.60
N ARG A 137 -8.19 -26.23 -18.79
CA ARG A 137 -7.95 -25.08 -19.67
C ARG A 137 -8.42 -23.75 -19.08
N GLY A 138 -9.48 -23.76 -18.28
CA GLY A 138 -10.00 -22.60 -17.55
C GLY A 138 -9.28 -22.29 -16.23
N GLY A 139 -8.19 -23.01 -15.90
CA GLY A 139 -7.50 -22.81 -14.63
C GLY A 139 -8.15 -23.48 -13.43
N TYR A 140 -9.14 -24.36 -13.68
CA TYR A 140 -9.84 -25.10 -12.64
C TYR A 140 -9.25 -26.50 -12.45
N VAL A 141 -9.42 -27.05 -11.25
CA VAL A 141 -9.04 -28.41 -10.90
C VAL A 141 -10.17 -29.13 -10.17
N PHE A 142 -10.31 -30.42 -10.44
CA PHE A 142 -11.21 -31.28 -9.67
C PHE A 142 -10.43 -31.92 -8.51
N ARG A 143 -10.94 -31.78 -7.31
CA ARG A 143 -10.39 -32.42 -6.11
C ARG A 143 -11.39 -33.42 -5.55
N ALA A 144 -10.92 -34.62 -5.19
CA ALA A 144 -11.77 -35.59 -4.53
C ALA A 144 -12.36 -35.01 -3.24
N HIS A 145 -13.66 -35.17 -3.05
CA HIS A 145 -14.41 -34.76 -1.88
C HIS A 145 -15.23 -35.95 -1.37
N GLY A 146 -14.63 -36.77 -0.53
CA GLY A 146 -15.20 -38.07 -0.16
C GLY A 146 -15.11 -39.10 -1.27
N GLU A 147 -15.83 -40.25 -1.11
CA GLU A 147 -15.64 -41.42 -1.98
C GLU A 147 -16.25 -41.27 -3.38
N GLN A 148 -17.28 -40.40 -3.56
CA GLN A 148 -18.05 -40.32 -4.82
C GLN A 148 -18.35 -38.93 -5.29
N ARG A 149 -17.62 -37.92 -4.84
CA ARG A 149 -17.80 -36.53 -5.22
C ARG A 149 -16.50 -35.85 -5.55
N PHE A 150 -16.57 -34.84 -6.42
CA PHE A 150 -15.49 -33.91 -6.72
C PHE A 150 -15.90 -32.48 -6.34
N ALA A 151 -14.98 -31.73 -5.73
CA ALA A 151 -15.08 -30.29 -5.62
C ALA A 151 -14.34 -29.66 -6.81
N LEU A 152 -14.99 -28.74 -7.52
CA LEU A 152 -14.33 -27.91 -8.51
C LEU A 152 -13.68 -26.74 -7.78
N LYS A 153 -12.38 -26.55 -8.01
CA LYS A 153 -11.61 -25.47 -7.43
C LYS A 153 -10.94 -24.68 -8.53
N GLN A 154 -10.90 -23.36 -8.38
CA GLN A 154 -10.15 -22.48 -9.25
C GLN A 154 -8.75 -22.26 -8.68
N ARG A 155 -7.75 -22.30 -9.55
CA ARG A 155 -6.39 -21.88 -9.18
C ARG A 155 -6.28 -20.37 -9.30
N GLN A 156 -6.06 -19.72 -8.17
CA GLN A 156 -5.86 -18.29 -8.10
C GLN A 156 -4.48 -17.98 -7.51
N LYS A 157 -3.88 -16.89 -7.96
CA LYS A 157 -2.66 -16.38 -7.34
C LYS A 157 -3.07 -15.58 -6.11
N ALA A 158 -2.52 -15.92 -4.97
CA ALA A 158 -2.72 -15.21 -3.72
C ALA A 158 -1.38 -14.75 -3.16
N LEU A 159 -1.41 -13.61 -2.51
CA LEU A 159 -0.28 -13.14 -1.73
C LEU A 159 -0.20 -13.97 -0.44
N ALA A 160 1.00 -14.35 -0.06
CA ALA A 160 1.24 -15.17 1.13
C ALA A 160 2.52 -14.76 1.85
N LEU A 161 2.50 -14.88 3.17
CA LEU A 161 3.68 -14.82 4.01
C LEU A 161 4.25 -16.25 4.09
N LYS A 162 5.40 -16.46 3.47
CA LYS A 162 6.14 -17.72 3.60
C LYS A 162 7.08 -17.64 4.78
N VAL A 163 7.07 -18.69 5.58
CA VAL A 163 7.90 -18.82 6.78
C VAL A 163 8.95 -19.89 6.52
N ARG A 164 10.20 -19.57 6.78
CA ARG A 164 11.27 -20.57 6.71
C ARG A 164 11.06 -21.61 7.80
N SER A 165 11.17 -22.92 7.48
CA SER A 165 10.89 -24.02 8.43
C SER A 165 11.64 -23.88 9.76
N ALA A 166 12.86 -23.33 9.74
CA ALA A 166 13.65 -23.10 10.96
C ALA A 166 13.05 -22.04 11.89
N GLU A 167 12.22 -21.14 11.36
CA GLU A 167 11.59 -20.03 12.09
C GLU A 167 10.13 -20.31 12.46
N SER A 168 9.51 -21.37 11.92
CA SER A 168 8.08 -21.65 12.12
C SER A 168 7.68 -21.85 13.60
N HIS A 169 8.65 -22.19 14.46
CA HIS A 169 8.49 -22.33 15.91
C HIS A 169 9.39 -21.35 16.70
N SER A 170 9.84 -20.27 16.08
CA SER A 170 10.56 -19.21 16.80
C SER A 170 9.61 -18.45 17.73
N PHE A 171 10.15 -17.83 18.77
CA PHE A 171 9.36 -17.04 19.71
C PHE A 171 8.54 -15.95 19.00
N GLU A 172 9.16 -15.26 18.03
CA GLU A 172 8.49 -14.21 17.27
C GLU A 172 7.36 -14.76 16.40
N MET A 173 7.52 -15.94 15.78
CA MET A 173 6.44 -16.57 15.01
C MET A 173 5.29 -17.06 15.90
N GLU A 174 5.59 -17.65 17.05
CA GLU A 174 4.56 -18.08 18.02
C GLU A 174 3.78 -16.87 18.55
N GLU A 175 4.45 -15.77 18.88
CA GLU A 175 3.82 -14.56 19.36
C GLU A 175 3.02 -13.86 18.23
N LEU A 176 3.55 -13.85 17.01
CA LEU A 176 2.86 -13.31 15.82
C LEU A 176 1.56 -14.08 15.55
N THR A 177 1.62 -15.40 15.49
CA THR A 177 0.45 -16.25 15.22
C THR A 177 -0.58 -16.19 16.34
N ARG A 178 -0.13 -16.08 17.60
CA ARG A 178 -1.01 -15.91 18.75
C ARG A 178 -1.78 -14.57 18.67
N ARG A 179 -1.09 -13.47 18.33
CA ARG A 179 -1.73 -12.14 18.21
C ARG A 179 -2.68 -12.09 17.02
N LEU A 180 -2.33 -12.68 15.90
CA LEU A 180 -3.16 -12.74 14.70
C LEU A 180 -4.29 -13.78 14.81
N ASN A 181 -4.32 -14.57 15.89
CA ASN A 181 -5.28 -15.67 16.07
C ASN A 181 -5.30 -16.65 14.89
N VAL A 182 -4.12 -17.03 14.38
CA VAL A 182 -3.92 -18.03 13.32
C VAL A 182 -3.17 -19.24 13.86
N ALA A 183 -3.24 -20.37 13.15
CA ALA A 183 -2.57 -21.60 13.59
C ALA A 183 -1.05 -21.43 13.63
N PRO A 184 -0.37 -21.83 14.70
CA PRO A 184 1.09 -21.78 14.78
C PRO A 184 1.75 -22.87 13.93
N GLY A 185 3.02 -22.68 13.58
CA GLY A 185 3.87 -23.70 12.97
C GLY A 185 3.64 -23.95 11.48
N LEU A 186 2.82 -23.17 10.80
CA LEU A 186 2.63 -23.28 9.35
C LEU A 186 3.80 -22.61 8.60
N GLU A 187 4.12 -23.16 7.42
CA GLU A 187 5.14 -22.60 6.53
C GLU A 187 4.58 -21.55 5.57
N THR A 188 3.26 -21.38 5.53
CA THR A 188 2.60 -20.41 4.64
C THR A 188 1.31 -19.90 5.27
N TYR A 189 1.18 -18.58 5.35
CA TYR A 189 -0.04 -17.87 5.72
C TYR A 189 -0.51 -17.05 4.55
N ARG A 190 -1.79 -17.18 4.18
CA ARG A 190 -2.39 -16.48 3.04
C ARG A 190 -2.88 -15.13 3.46
N PHE A 191 -2.61 -14.10 2.65
CA PHE A 191 -3.25 -12.81 2.81
C PHE A 191 -4.58 -12.77 2.07
N ARG A 192 -5.59 -12.22 2.72
CA ARG A 192 -6.89 -11.89 2.13
C ARG A 192 -7.23 -10.43 2.42
N SER A 193 -7.97 -9.82 1.51
CA SER A 193 -8.54 -8.49 1.71
C SER A 193 -9.93 -8.46 1.09
N GLU A 194 -10.77 -7.50 1.50
CA GLU A 194 -12.12 -7.34 0.94
C GLU A 194 -12.12 -7.26 -0.59
N LEU A 195 -11.09 -6.65 -1.18
CA LEU A 195 -10.98 -6.48 -2.63
C LEU A 195 -10.47 -7.72 -3.37
N LEU A 196 -9.82 -8.66 -2.70
CA LEU A 196 -9.38 -9.90 -3.33
C LEU A 196 -10.55 -10.89 -3.53
N ASP A 197 -11.64 -10.64 -2.83
CA ASP A 197 -12.85 -11.48 -2.87
C ASP A 197 -13.94 -10.93 -3.81
N GLU A 198 -13.78 -9.69 -4.35
CA GLU A 198 -14.77 -9.07 -5.27
C GLU A 198 -14.85 -9.72 -6.66
N GLU A 199 -13.90 -10.59 -7.05
CA GLU A 199 -14.05 -11.41 -8.26
C GLU A 199 -15.04 -12.60 -8.10
N SER A 200 -15.54 -12.84 -6.90
CA SER A 200 -16.66 -13.75 -6.70
C SER A 200 -17.97 -12.95 -6.57
N ASP A 201 -18.80 -13.00 -7.60
CA ASP A 201 -20.19 -12.47 -7.61
C ASP A 201 -21.09 -13.06 -6.50
N ASP A 202 -20.55 -13.84 -5.60
CA ASP A 202 -21.27 -14.47 -4.51
C ASP A 202 -21.10 -13.71 -3.20
N PHE A 203 -21.81 -12.59 -3.11
CA PHE A 203 -21.98 -11.77 -1.91
C PHE A 203 -22.65 -12.51 -0.74
N SER A 204 -23.04 -13.77 -0.95
CA SER A 204 -23.67 -14.65 0.06
C SER A 204 -22.67 -15.56 0.78
N ALA A 205 -21.41 -15.58 0.37
CA ALA A 205 -20.37 -16.23 1.15
C ALA A 205 -20.06 -15.35 2.37
N VAL A 206 -20.78 -15.58 3.47
CA VAL A 206 -20.33 -15.24 4.82
C VAL A 206 -18.83 -15.50 4.85
N PRO A 207 -17.99 -14.51 5.23
CA PRO A 207 -16.56 -14.74 5.31
C PRO A 207 -16.38 -16.03 6.09
N ASN A 208 -15.83 -17.04 5.43
CA ASN A 208 -15.50 -18.30 6.06
C ASN A 208 -14.72 -17.92 7.31
N PRO A 209 -15.08 -18.38 8.52
CA PRO A 209 -14.37 -18.00 9.72
C PRO A 209 -12.88 -18.13 9.40
N LEU A 210 -12.13 -17.06 9.64
CA LEU A 210 -10.72 -16.91 9.25
C LEU A 210 -10.06 -18.28 9.28
N GLY A 211 -9.69 -18.81 8.10
CA GLY A 211 -9.05 -20.12 8.05
C GLY A 211 -7.82 -20.06 8.95
N GLU A 212 -7.49 -21.14 9.61
CA GLU A 212 -6.35 -21.19 10.54
C GLU A 212 -5.04 -20.66 9.93
N ASP A 213 -4.95 -20.57 8.60
CA ASP A 213 -3.80 -20.10 7.82
C ASP A 213 -4.00 -18.72 7.17
N THR A 214 -5.02 -17.97 7.53
CA THR A 214 -5.42 -16.74 6.82
C THR A 214 -5.16 -15.49 7.65
N ILE A 215 -4.41 -14.55 7.06
CA ILE A 215 -4.18 -13.20 7.59
C ILE A 215 -5.02 -12.24 6.74
N TYR A 216 -5.97 -11.57 7.39
CA TYR A 216 -6.85 -10.61 6.75
C TYR A 216 -6.26 -9.21 6.84
N LEU A 217 -6.15 -8.52 5.70
CA LEU A 217 -5.65 -7.16 5.59
C LEU A 217 -6.77 -6.22 5.15
N ASN A 218 -7.07 -5.23 5.96
CA ASN A 218 -7.88 -4.09 5.54
C ASN A 218 -6.95 -3.00 4.99
N MET A 219 -6.99 -2.81 3.67
CA MET A 219 -6.07 -1.93 2.98
C MET A 219 -6.58 -0.50 2.88
N ARG A 220 -5.68 0.46 3.06
CA ARG A 220 -5.94 1.88 2.80
C ARG A 220 -6.00 2.15 1.29
N SER A 221 -6.84 3.08 0.91
CA SER A 221 -6.74 3.75 -0.39
C SER A 221 -5.54 4.71 -0.40
N THR A 222 -5.12 5.15 -1.58
CA THR A 222 -4.03 6.13 -1.69
C THR A 222 -4.38 7.47 -1.02
N LEU A 223 -5.65 7.88 -1.05
CA LEU A 223 -6.11 9.07 -0.31
C LEU A 223 -5.99 8.88 1.20
N GLU A 224 -6.37 7.73 1.73
CA GLU A 224 -6.21 7.42 3.16
C GLU A 224 -4.74 7.33 3.56
N ILE A 225 -3.86 6.78 2.70
CA ILE A 225 -2.42 6.79 2.92
C ILE A 225 -1.91 8.24 3.02
N MET A 226 -2.29 9.11 2.09
CA MET A 226 -1.88 10.52 2.14
C MET A 226 -2.41 11.21 3.41
N ALA A 227 -3.66 10.96 3.79
CA ALA A 227 -4.25 11.50 5.02
C ALA A 227 -3.52 10.99 6.27
N PHE A 228 -3.18 9.71 6.32
CA PHE A 228 -2.38 9.11 7.39
C PHE A 228 -0.98 9.73 7.46
N LEU A 229 -0.25 9.82 6.34
CA LEU A 229 1.09 10.40 6.30
C LEU A 229 1.09 11.89 6.64
N SER A 230 -0.01 12.62 6.35
CA SER A 230 -0.15 14.03 6.74
C SER A 230 -0.05 14.26 8.25
N LYS A 231 -0.33 13.24 9.06
CA LYS A 231 -0.18 13.29 10.53
C LYS A 231 1.30 13.39 10.95
N GLY A 232 2.24 12.96 10.10
CA GLY A 232 3.66 13.12 10.32
C GLY A 232 4.18 14.54 10.06
N VAL A 233 3.32 15.49 9.70
CA VAL A 233 3.72 16.89 9.48
C VAL A 233 3.72 17.65 10.80
N CYS A 234 4.88 18.17 11.19
CA CYS A 234 5.03 19.06 12.34
C CYS A 234 4.33 20.39 12.05
N VAL A 235 3.20 20.63 12.68
CA VAL A 235 2.42 21.86 12.49
C VAL A 235 3.03 22.99 13.32
N PRO A 236 3.23 24.20 12.74
CA PRO A 236 3.66 25.37 13.50
C PRO A 236 2.69 25.68 14.64
N PRO A 237 3.18 25.96 15.88
CA PRO A 237 2.31 26.27 17.01
C PRO A 237 1.33 27.41 16.74
N GLU A 238 1.77 28.42 16.00
CA GLU A 238 0.94 29.57 15.63
C GLU A 238 -0.32 29.16 14.83
N HIS A 239 -0.21 28.16 13.96
CA HIS A 239 -1.35 27.67 13.18
C HIS A 239 -2.35 26.90 14.05
N VAL A 240 -1.87 26.27 15.12
CA VAL A 240 -2.74 25.60 16.09
C VAL A 240 -3.46 26.62 16.97
N GLU A 241 -2.75 27.65 17.44
CA GLU A 241 -3.29 28.71 18.28
C GLU A 241 -4.33 29.56 17.57
N THR A 242 -4.10 29.87 16.28
CA THR A 242 -5.05 30.65 15.45
C THR A 242 -6.24 29.82 14.95
N GLY A 243 -6.23 28.49 15.17
CA GLY A 243 -7.26 27.56 14.68
C GLY A 243 -7.17 27.27 13.19
N GLU A 244 -6.09 27.68 12.51
CA GLU A 244 -5.85 27.34 11.09
C GLU A 244 -5.53 25.86 10.88
N ALA A 245 -4.96 25.22 11.90
CA ALA A 245 -4.72 23.78 11.96
C ALA A 245 -5.36 23.24 13.24
N PRO A 246 -6.65 22.89 13.21
CA PRO A 246 -7.33 22.34 14.37
C PRO A 246 -6.69 20.99 14.76
N THR A 247 -6.50 20.80 16.05
CA THR A 247 -5.99 19.54 16.61
C THR A 247 -6.83 19.11 17.82
N LEU A 248 -6.82 17.82 18.09
CA LEU A 248 -7.41 17.29 19.32
C LEU A 248 -6.53 17.65 20.51
N ARG A 249 -7.16 17.73 21.67
CA ARG A 249 -6.47 17.88 22.95
C ARG A 249 -6.64 16.62 23.77
N ASP A 250 -5.57 16.22 24.42
CA ASP A 250 -5.60 15.11 25.37
C ASP A 250 -6.34 15.49 26.67
N ALA A 251 -6.46 14.54 27.59
CA ALA A 251 -7.12 14.74 28.87
C ALA A 251 -6.44 15.82 29.76
N THR A 252 -5.19 16.18 29.47
CA THR A 252 -4.45 17.24 30.17
C THR A 252 -4.63 18.61 29.53
N GLY A 253 -5.31 18.68 28.37
CA GLY A 253 -5.50 19.90 27.58
C GLY A 253 -4.37 20.21 26.62
N CYS A 254 -3.33 19.35 26.53
CA CYS A 254 -2.27 19.48 25.56
C CYS A 254 -2.70 19.02 24.16
N ALA A 255 -2.14 19.63 23.12
CA ALA A 255 -2.35 19.18 21.76
C ALA A 255 -1.83 17.75 21.57
N PHE A 256 -2.66 16.87 20.99
CA PHE A 256 -2.26 15.50 20.71
C PHE A 256 -1.14 15.46 19.68
N ASP A 257 -0.07 14.74 19.99
CA ASP A 257 1.08 14.58 19.09
C ASP A 257 0.80 13.52 18.02
N TRP A 258 0.24 13.96 16.91
CA TRP A 258 -0.04 13.11 15.75
C TRP A 258 1.22 12.52 15.12
N THR A 259 2.39 13.14 15.29
CA THR A 259 3.63 12.62 14.71
C THR A 259 4.05 11.29 15.32
N SER A 260 3.56 10.99 16.53
CA SER A 260 3.77 9.70 17.18
C SER A 260 3.16 8.53 16.39
N VAL A 261 2.04 8.77 15.70
CA VAL A 261 1.34 7.76 14.90
C VAL A 261 2.14 7.33 13.68
N THR A 262 2.88 8.26 13.07
CA THR A 262 3.75 8.01 11.90
C THR A 262 5.22 7.85 12.25
N ALA A 263 5.56 7.78 13.54
CA ALA A 263 6.93 7.70 14.02
C ALA A 263 7.74 6.57 13.36
N GLY A 264 8.93 6.88 12.86
CA GLY A 264 9.80 5.92 12.17
C GLY A 264 9.39 5.59 10.72
N LEU A 265 8.25 6.13 10.24
CA LEU A 265 7.79 5.97 8.87
C LEU A 265 7.92 7.29 8.09
N PHE A 266 7.31 8.37 8.59
CA PHE A 266 7.24 9.63 7.88
C PHE A 266 7.21 10.82 8.85
N PHE A 267 8.10 11.79 8.63
CA PHE A 267 8.17 13.00 9.43
C PHE A 267 8.57 14.21 8.58
N VAL A 268 7.76 15.25 8.60
CA VAL A 268 8.00 16.53 7.91
C VAL A 268 8.19 17.63 8.96
N ARG A 269 9.34 18.25 8.96
CA ARG A 269 9.65 19.38 9.85
C ARG A 269 9.03 20.67 9.35
N SER A 270 8.81 21.60 10.26
CA SER A 270 8.38 22.96 9.93
C SER A 270 9.25 24.03 10.60
N GLY A 271 9.28 25.24 10.03
CA GLY A 271 9.95 26.38 10.60
C GLY A 271 9.91 27.63 9.72
N SER A 272 10.23 28.79 10.30
CA SER A 272 10.17 30.10 9.60
C SER A 272 11.33 30.34 8.63
N LYS A 273 12.44 29.59 8.77
CA LYS A 273 13.64 29.78 7.93
C LYS A 273 13.80 28.63 6.94
N ARG A 274 14.33 28.95 5.74
CA ARG A 274 14.65 27.95 4.72
C ARG A 274 15.67 26.94 5.26
N PRO A 275 15.39 25.63 5.20
CA PRO A 275 16.32 24.61 5.64
C PRO A 275 17.54 24.54 4.72
N ARG A 276 18.72 24.23 5.28
CA ARG A 276 19.97 24.10 4.51
C ARG A 276 20.20 22.69 3.97
N GLU A 277 19.74 21.68 4.72
CA GLU A 277 19.97 20.26 4.40
C GLU A 277 18.64 19.51 4.23
N ALA A 278 17.80 20.02 3.34
CA ALA A 278 16.55 19.37 2.98
C ALA A 278 16.71 18.52 1.72
N GLU A 279 16.05 17.37 1.67
CA GLU A 279 15.81 16.60 0.43
C GLU A 279 14.69 17.29 -0.37
N VAL A 280 13.58 17.50 0.30
CA VAL A 280 12.44 18.24 -0.23
C VAL A 280 12.09 19.36 0.72
N ALA A 281 11.83 20.55 0.22
CA ALA A 281 11.39 21.68 1.01
C ALA A 281 10.35 22.50 0.26
N VAL A 282 9.21 22.76 0.90
CA VAL A 282 8.10 23.53 0.35
C VAL A 282 7.82 24.70 1.28
N ARG A 283 7.59 25.89 0.70
CA ARG A 283 7.11 27.06 1.45
C ARG A 283 5.59 27.15 1.35
N TYR A 284 4.93 27.18 2.49
CA TYR A 284 3.50 27.35 2.59
C TYR A 284 3.16 28.29 3.77
N ARG A 285 2.36 29.35 3.54
CA ARG A 285 1.93 30.33 4.56
C ARG A 285 3.08 30.78 5.47
N ASP A 286 4.09 31.42 4.92
CA ASP A 286 5.25 31.94 5.63
C ASP A 286 6.13 30.94 6.41
N HIS A 287 5.80 29.67 6.39
CA HIS A 287 6.59 28.59 6.94
C HIS A 287 7.19 27.70 5.86
N TRP A 288 8.35 27.11 6.17
CA TRP A 288 8.98 26.07 5.40
C TRP A 288 8.60 24.73 6.01
N PHE A 289 8.30 23.77 5.14
CA PHE A 289 8.09 22.36 5.49
C PHE A 289 9.09 21.53 4.72
N TRP A 290 9.77 20.59 5.39
CA TRP A 290 10.84 19.84 4.74
C TRP A 290 11.06 18.45 5.32
N ILE A 291 11.57 17.55 4.47
CA ILE A 291 12.15 16.27 4.86
C ILE A 291 13.67 16.43 4.90
N GLU A 292 14.31 16.02 5.98
CA GLU A 292 15.76 16.07 6.10
C GLU A 292 16.42 15.07 5.15
N ARG A 293 17.56 15.44 4.55
CA ARG A 293 18.34 14.56 3.67
C ARG A 293 18.78 13.27 4.38
N LYS A 294 19.00 13.31 5.69
CA LYS A 294 19.40 12.17 6.50
C LYS A 294 18.25 11.28 6.95
N ASP A 295 17.01 11.72 6.78
CA ASP A 295 15.82 10.95 7.14
C ASP A 295 15.50 9.95 6.03
N VAL A 296 16.14 8.79 6.13
CA VAL A 296 16.01 7.70 5.14
C VAL A 296 14.57 7.15 5.10
N ALA A 297 13.92 7.03 6.26
CA ALA A 297 12.56 6.48 6.36
C ALA A 297 11.54 7.38 5.64
N SER A 298 11.54 8.69 5.94
CA SER A 298 10.62 9.64 5.29
C SER A 298 10.87 9.74 3.78
N ARG A 299 12.13 9.67 3.34
CA ARG A 299 12.48 9.68 1.91
C ARG A 299 11.99 8.42 1.19
N ALA A 300 12.19 7.25 1.79
CA ALA A 300 11.71 5.98 1.25
C ALA A 300 10.18 5.97 1.17
N THR A 301 9.49 6.45 2.20
CA THR A 301 8.03 6.57 2.21
C THR A 301 7.52 7.52 1.12
N LEU A 302 8.17 8.67 0.93
CA LEU A 302 7.82 9.61 -0.14
C LEU A 302 7.99 8.96 -1.52
N ALA A 303 9.13 8.31 -1.78
CA ALA A 303 9.37 7.61 -3.04
C ALA A 303 8.35 6.49 -3.29
N THR A 304 7.92 5.79 -2.23
CA THR A 304 6.87 4.77 -2.31
C THR A 304 5.52 5.37 -2.67
N LEU A 305 5.17 6.52 -2.08
CA LEU A 305 3.94 7.24 -2.42
C LEU A 305 3.96 7.72 -3.88
N GLU A 306 5.08 8.26 -4.35
CA GLU A 306 5.27 8.67 -5.75
C GLU A 306 5.10 7.48 -6.71
N LEU A 307 5.67 6.32 -6.36
CA LEU A 307 5.50 5.10 -7.13
C LEU A 307 4.03 4.65 -7.18
N LEU A 308 3.32 4.66 -6.04
CA LEU A 308 1.89 4.33 -5.98
C LEU A 308 1.06 5.22 -6.88
N LEU A 309 1.28 6.54 -6.83
CA LEU A 309 0.59 7.51 -7.69
C LEU A 309 0.87 7.24 -9.17
N SER A 310 2.12 6.99 -9.54
CA SER A 310 2.51 6.71 -10.92
C SER A 310 1.91 5.41 -11.46
N LEU A 311 1.84 4.36 -10.64
CA LEU A 311 1.24 3.08 -11.03
C LEU A 311 -0.26 3.20 -11.23
N GLN A 312 -0.93 4.01 -10.43
CA GLN A 312 -2.37 4.25 -10.58
C GLN A 312 -2.68 5.10 -11.83
N GLU A 313 -1.82 6.06 -12.18
CA GLU A 313 -1.95 6.82 -13.43
C GLU A 313 -1.79 5.93 -14.66
N SER A 314 -0.81 5.02 -14.67
CA SER A 314 -0.52 4.14 -15.81
C SER A 314 -1.61 3.08 -16.04
N SER A 315 -2.25 2.58 -15.00
CA SER A 315 -3.36 1.63 -15.13
C SER A 315 -4.60 2.21 -15.81
N GLU A 316 -4.76 3.54 -15.78
CA GLU A 316 -5.85 4.25 -16.45
C GLU A 316 -5.59 4.45 -17.96
N GLU A 317 -4.34 4.58 -18.39
CA GLU A 317 -4.01 4.73 -19.81
C GLU A 317 -4.30 3.46 -20.63
N GLU A 318 -4.18 2.28 -20.02
CA GLU A 318 -4.54 1.00 -20.67
C GLU A 318 -6.07 0.81 -20.81
N ALA A 319 -6.87 1.48 -20.00
CA ALA A 319 -8.34 1.50 -20.06
C ALA A 319 -8.90 2.56 -21.01
N GLY A 320 -8.08 3.19 -21.85
CA GLY A 320 -8.48 4.19 -22.83
C GLY A 320 -9.54 3.64 -23.80
N PRO A 321 -10.45 4.50 -24.32
CA PRO A 321 -11.55 4.05 -25.14
C PRO A 321 -11.03 3.34 -26.38
N LEU A 322 -11.38 2.08 -26.58
CA LEU A 322 -11.27 1.39 -27.84
C LEU A 322 -12.05 2.22 -28.87
N LEU A 323 -11.33 2.95 -29.73
CA LEU A 323 -11.90 3.67 -30.85
C LEU A 323 -12.48 2.63 -31.81
N THR A 324 -13.75 2.30 -31.63
CA THR A 324 -14.50 1.57 -32.63
C THR A 324 -14.76 2.52 -33.79
N LEU A 325 -13.93 2.46 -34.81
CA LEU A 325 -14.23 3.10 -36.09
C LEU A 325 -15.42 2.37 -36.68
N PRO A 326 -16.55 3.02 -36.97
CA PRO A 326 -17.62 2.42 -37.76
C PRO A 326 -17.06 2.19 -39.16
N VAL A 327 -16.89 0.94 -39.55
CA VAL A 327 -16.69 0.56 -40.96
C VAL A 327 -18.04 0.78 -41.64
N GLY A 328 -18.23 1.98 -42.18
CA GLY A 328 -19.38 2.27 -43.04
C GLY A 328 -19.27 1.46 -44.31
N GLY A 329 -20.35 0.72 -44.61
CA GLY A 329 -20.59 0.08 -45.90
C GLY A 329 -20.97 1.09 -46.97
#